data_48ceb219fd02bba26d39e4321a6a86c2
#
_entry.id   48ceb219fd02bba26d39e4321a6a86c2
#
_cell.length_a   1.000
_cell.length_b   1.000
_cell.length_c   1.000
_cell.angle_alpha   90.00
_cell.angle_beta   90.00
_cell.angle_gamma   90.00
#
_symmetry.space_group_name_H-M   'P 1'
#
loop_
_entity.id
_entity.type
_entity.pdbx_description
1 polymer ?
#
loop_
_entity_poly.entity_id
_entity_poly.type
_entity_poly.pdbx_seq_one_letter_code
_entity_poly.pdbx_strand_id
1 'polypeptide(L)'
;MPDATTPVAALKAAIRRFAAARHWDPYHTPKNLVMALASEVGELCDVFRWMTPDESVAAPADPALREAIADELADVANIVFLLSEHTGIDLS
;
A
#
# COMPACT_ATOMS: atom_id res chain seq x y z
N MET A 1 1.83 -4.66 -13.71
CA MET A 1 1.11 -3.45 -14.17
C MET A 1 2.06 -2.25 -14.12
N PRO A 2 2.61 -1.79 -15.25
CA PRO A 2 3.49 -0.62 -15.24
C PRO A 2 2.72 0.67 -14.93
N ASP A 3 3.32 1.54 -14.12
CA ASP A 3 2.69 2.81 -13.74
C ASP A 3 2.31 3.68 -14.95
N ALA A 4 3.19 3.72 -15.94
CA ALA A 4 2.98 4.58 -17.12
C ALA A 4 1.74 4.19 -17.95
N THR A 5 1.25 2.96 -17.82
CA THR A 5 0.16 2.43 -18.66
C THR A 5 -1.02 1.88 -17.86
N THR A 6 -0.99 1.96 -16.53
CA THR A 6 -2.03 1.38 -15.68
C THR A 6 -2.81 2.50 -14.99
N PRO A 7 -4.08 2.73 -15.37
CA PRO A 7 -4.89 3.72 -14.67
C PRO A 7 -5.22 3.29 -13.23
N VAL A 8 -5.46 4.26 -12.36
CA VAL A 8 -5.83 4.02 -10.96
C VAL A 8 -7.06 3.09 -10.87
N ALA A 9 -8.04 3.28 -11.74
CA ALA A 9 -9.24 2.44 -11.76
C ALA A 9 -8.91 0.96 -11.97
N ALA A 10 -7.90 0.64 -12.79
CA ALA A 10 -7.48 -0.75 -13.01
C ALA A 10 -6.83 -1.35 -11.77
N LEU A 11 -6.03 -0.58 -11.05
CA LEU A 11 -5.42 -1.01 -9.78
C LEU A 11 -6.50 -1.25 -8.73
N LYS A 12 -7.43 -0.33 -8.57
CA LYS A 12 -8.55 -0.46 -7.63
C LYS A 12 -9.38 -1.69 -7.92
N ALA A 13 -9.68 -1.95 -9.20
CA ALA A 13 -10.45 -3.12 -9.61
C ALA A 13 -9.71 -4.44 -9.29
N ALA A 14 -8.41 -4.49 -9.53
CA ALA A 14 -7.59 -5.67 -9.23
C ALA A 14 -7.58 -5.97 -7.72
N ILE A 15 -7.40 -4.94 -6.89
CA ILE A 15 -7.36 -5.06 -5.44
C ILE A 15 -8.72 -5.49 -4.89
N ARG A 16 -9.81 -4.92 -5.42
CA ARG A 16 -11.18 -5.29 -5.04
C ARG A 16 -11.45 -6.75 -5.33
N ARG A 17 -11.06 -7.25 -6.52
CA ARG A 17 -11.23 -8.66 -6.88
C ARG A 17 -10.44 -9.57 -5.96
N PHE A 18 -9.22 -9.19 -5.60
CA PHE A 18 -8.38 -9.96 -4.69
C PHE A 18 -9.04 -10.08 -3.30
N ALA A 19 -9.53 -8.97 -2.75
CA ALA A 19 -10.20 -8.96 -1.45
C ALA A 19 -11.51 -9.76 -1.47
N ALA A 20 -12.32 -9.61 -2.54
CA ALA A 20 -13.57 -10.34 -2.69
C ALA A 20 -13.33 -11.85 -2.81
N ALA A 21 -12.31 -12.27 -3.55
CA ALA A 21 -11.96 -13.69 -3.70
C ALA A 21 -11.55 -14.33 -2.37
N ARG A 22 -11.05 -13.55 -1.41
CA ARG A 22 -10.67 -14.01 -0.08
C ARG A 22 -11.74 -13.78 0.98
N HIS A 23 -12.90 -13.28 0.58
CA HIS A 23 -14.01 -12.97 1.50
C HIS A 23 -13.61 -11.99 2.62
N TRP A 24 -12.76 -10.99 2.29
CA TRP A 24 -12.29 -9.99 3.25
C TRP A 24 -13.24 -8.79 3.38
N ASP A 25 -14.14 -8.58 2.42
CA ASP A 25 -15.02 -7.42 2.38
C ASP A 25 -15.78 -7.16 3.69
N PRO A 26 -16.33 -8.18 4.39
CA PRO A 26 -17.04 -7.94 5.65
C PRO A 26 -16.16 -7.32 6.75
N TYR A 27 -14.84 -7.48 6.64
CA TYR A 27 -13.86 -6.97 7.62
C TYR A 27 -13.29 -5.60 7.21
N HIS A 28 -13.55 -5.16 5.97
CA HIS A 28 -12.98 -3.93 5.39
C HIS A 28 -13.91 -2.73 5.59
N THR A 29 -14.28 -2.43 6.84
CA THR A 29 -14.93 -1.16 7.13
C THR A 29 -13.91 -0.02 7.06
N PRO A 30 -14.32 1.22 6.78
CA PRO A 30 -13.39 2.36 6.77
C PRO A 30 -12.56 2.49 8.05
N LYS A 31 -13.17 2.27 9.20
CA LYS A 31 -12.45 2.30 10.48
C LYS A 31 -11.35 1.23 10.54
N ASN A 32 -11.69 -0.01 10.18
CA ASN A 32 -10.72 -1.11 10.21
C ASN A 32 -9.60 -0.90 9.19
N LEU A 33 -9.93 -0.37 8.02
CA LEU A 33 -8.92 -0.04 6.99
C LEU A 33 -7.97 1.05 7.46
N VAL A 34 -8.46 2.07 8.15
CA VAL A 34 -7.60 3.13 8.71
C VAL A 34 -6.67 2.58 9.79
N MET A 35 -7.17 1.68 10.64
CA MET A 35 -6.32 1.03 11.65
C MET A 35 -5.23 0.17 11.00
N ALA A 36 -5.59 -0.58 9.96
CA ALA A 36 -4.64 -1.38 9.19
C ALA A 36 -3.61 -0.48 8.48
N LEU A 37 -4.06 0.66 7.92
CA LEU A 37 -3.18 1.62 7.28
C LEU A 37 -2.12 2.14 8.24
N ALA A 38 -2.52 2.50 9.47
CA ALA A 38 -1.58 2.97 10.49
C ALA A 38 -0.53 1.90 10.81
N SER A 39 -0.94 0.64 10.88
CA SER A 39 -0.03 -0.49 11.12
C SER A 39 0.98 -0.64 9.97
N GLU A 40 0.51 -0.60 8.72
CA GLU A 40 1.39 -0.74 7.55
C GLU A 40 2.34 0.46 7.42
N VAL A 41 1.89 1.67 7.72
CA VAL A 41 2.76 2.85 7.75
C VAL A 41 3.83 2.67 8.83
N GLY A 42 3.49 2.09 9.97
CA GLY A 42 4.45 1.75 11.02
C GLY A 42 5.52 0.78 10.52
N GLU A 43 5.15 -0.24 9.76
CA GLU A 43 6.08 -1.20 9.16
C GLU A 43 6.99 -0.52 8.14
N LEU A 44 6.47 0.41 7.35
CA LEU A 44 7.28 1.21 6.43
C LEU A 44 8.27 2.10 7.20
N CYS A 45 7.83 2.71 8.30
CA CYS A 45 8.70 3.47 9.18
C CYS A 45 9.84 2.61 9.72
N ASP A 46 9.57 1.35 10.07
CA ASP A 46 10.58 0.44 10.61
C ASP A 46 11.73 0.19 9.62
N VAL A 47 11.45 0.22 8.31
CA VAL A 47 12.49 0.06 7.30
C VAL A 47 13.48 1.22 7.32
N PHE A 48 13.01 2.44 7.57
CA PHE A 48 13.80 3.67 7.45
C PHE A 48 14.24 4.29 8.78
N ARG A 49 13.61 3.95 9.90
CA ARG A 49 13.71 4.70 11.17
C ARG A 49 15.12 4.87 11.71
N TRP A 50 16.01 3.92 11.41
CA TRP A 50 17.38 3.93 11.92
C TRP A 50 18.39 4.40 10.87
N MET A 51 17.92 4.86 9.72
CA MET A 51 18.76 5.40 8.66
C MET A 51 18.95 6.92 8.81
N THR A 52 20.11 7.40 8.38
CA THR A 52 20.28 8.83 8.13
C THR A 52 19.51 9.22 6.84
N PRO A 53 19.22 10.51 6.62
CA PRO A 53 18.62 10.94 5.35
C PRO A 53 19.40 10.47 4.12
N ASP A 54 20.73 10.56 4.14
CA ASP A 54 21.56 10.10 3.02
C ASP A 54 21.48 8.61 2.81
N GLU A 55 21.47 7.82 3.88
CA GLU A 55 21.27 6.37 3.80
C GLU A 55 19.90 6.02 3.20
N SER A 56 18.87 6.78 3.54
CA SER A 56 17.53 6.53 3.00
C SER A 56 17.46 6.79 1.49
N VAL A 57 18.18 7.77 0.99
CA VAL A 57 18.28 8.04 -0.45
C VAL A 57 18.99 6.90 -1.18
N ALA A 58 20.01 6.33 -0.59
CA ALA A 58 20.79 5.25 -1.18
C ALA A 58 20.12 3.86 -1.03
N ALA A 59 19.20 3.70 -0.09
CA ALA A 59 18.59 2.41 0.27
C ALA A 59 18.03 1.62 -0.94
N PRO A 60 17.34 2.23 -1.92
CA PRO A 60 16.82 1.48 -3.06
C PRO A 60 17.86 0.83 -3.96
N ALA A 61 19.14 1.20 -3.84
CA ALA A 61 20.23 0.56 -4.58
C ALA A 61 20.62 -0.80 -3.99
N ASP A 62 20.29 -1.08 -2.74
CA ASP A 62 20.48 -2.38 -2.11
C ASP A 62 19.29 -3.28 -2.45
N PRO A 63 19.49 -4.44 -3.11
CA PRO A 63 18.38 -5.28 -3.54
C PRO A 63 17.46 -5.74 -2.41
N ALA A 64 18.01 -6.08 -1.24
CA ALA A 64 17.21 -6.53 -0.09
C ALA A 64 16.37 -5.39 0.49
N LEU A 65 16.95 -4.19 0.63
CA LEU A 65 16.22 -3.00 1.10
C LEU A 65 15.17 -2.57 0.07
N ARG A 66 15.51 -2.63 -1.21
CA ARG A 66 14.57 -2.30 -2.28
C ARG A 66 13.33 -3.19 -2.23
N GLU A 67 13.50 -4.49 -2.03
CA GLU A 67 12.40 -5.43 -1.91
C GLU A 67 11.53 -5.12 -0.69
N ALA A 68 12.14 -4.87 0.46
CA ALA A 68 11.42 -4.51 1.67
C ALA A 68 10.61 -3.21 1.50
N ILE A 69 11.20 -2.20 0.86
CA ILE A 69 10.52 -0.94 0.57
C ILE A 69 9.34 -1.17 -0.38
N ALA A 70 9.56 -1.95 -1.44
CA ALA A 70 8.51 -2.24 -2.42
C ALA A 70 7.32 -2.96 -1.78
N ASP A 71 7.58 -3.95 -0.93
CA ASP A 71 6.53 -4.71 -0.24
C ASP A 71 5.69 -3.81 0.67
N GLU A 72 6.33 -2.95 1.45
CA GLU A 72 5.62 -2.04 2.36
C GLU A 72 4.87 -0.94 1.60
N LEU A 73 5.45 -0.41 0.52
CA LEU A 73 4.73 0.55 -0.34
C LEU A 73 3.48 -0.08 -0.96
N ALA A 74 3.59 -1.32 -1.41
CA ALA A 74 2.45 -2.04 -1.98
C ALA A 74 1.35 -2.24 -0.94
N ASP A 75 1.70 -2.62 0.30
CA ASP A 75 0.74 -2.83 1.38
C ASP A 75 0.02 -1.53 1.74
N VAL A 76 0.75 -0.42 1.85
CA VAL A 76 0.16 0.90 2.11
C VAL A 76 -0.77 1.31 0.98
N ALA A 77 -0.32 1.19 -0.27
CA ALA A 77 -1.11 1.56 -1.44
C ALA A 77 -2.39 0.73 -1.55
N ASN A 78 -2.31 -0.57 -1.30
CA ASN A 78 -3.47 -1.46 -1.34
C ASN A 78 -4.56 -1.01 -0.36
N ILE A 79 -4.19 -0.63 0.85
CA ILE A 79 -5.16 -0.18 1.86
C ILE A 79 -5.76 1.16 1.46
N VAL A 80 -4.97 2.08 0.91
CA VAL A 80 -5.48 3.36 0.42
C VAL A 80 -6.51 3.13 -0.70
N PHE A 81 -6.23 2.23 -1.64
CA PHE A 81 -7.16 1.91 -2.72
C PHE A 81 -8.44 1.24 -2.21
N LEU A 82 -8.33 0.32 -1.24
CA LEU A 82 -9.50 -0.29 -0.61
C LEU A 82 -10.33 0.76 0.12
N LEU A 83 -9.69 1.67 0.83
CA LEU A 83 -10.39 2.75 1.54
C LEU A 83 -11.12 3.68 0.55
N SER A 84 -10.49 4.01 -0.56
CA SER A 84 -11.13 4.75 -1.65
C SER A 84 -12.38 4.04 -2.16
N GLU A 85 -12.29 2.73 -2.40
CA GLU A 85 -13.44 1.91 -2.85
C GLU A 85 -14.57 1.87 -1.82
N HIS A 86 -14.23 1.63 -0.56
CA HIS A 86 -15.24 1.48 0.50
C HIS A 86 -15.89 2.81 0.91
N THR A 87 -15.28 3.94 0.61
CA THR A 87 -15.84 5.26 0.90
C THR A 87 -16.49 5.90 -0.34
N GLY A 88 -16.27 5.35 -1.52
CA GLY A 88 -16.76 5.93 -2.77
C GLY A 88 -16.06 7.23 -3.14
N ILE A 89 -14.83 7.46 -2.66
CA ILE A 89 -14.07 8.68 -2.92
C ILE A 89 -13.00 8.40 -3.96
N ASP A 90 -13.01 9.19 -5.05
CA ASP A 90 -11.96 9.14 -6.06
C ASP A 90 -10.64 9.71 -5.54
N LEU A 91 -9.52 9.13 -5.98
CA LEU A 91 -8.19 9.60 -5.58
C LEU A 91 -7.66 10.73 -6.47
N SER A 92 -8.26 10.95 -7.62
CA SER A 92 -7.82 11.97 -8.58
C SER A 92 -8.80 13.13 -8.73
#